data_c0c30ae477d61cd42e36e9b98eb00e2b
#
_entry.id   c0c30ae477d61cd42e36e9b98eb00e2b
#
_cell.length_a   1.000
_cell.length_b   1.000
_cell.length_c   1.000
_cell.angle_alpha   90.00
_cell.angle_beta   90.00
_cell.angle_gamma   90.00
#
_symmetry.space_group_name_H-M   'P 1'
#
loop_
_entity.id
_entity.type
_entity.pdbx_description
1 polymer ?
#
loop_
_entity_poly.entity_id
_entity_poly.type
_entity_poly.pdbx_seq_one_letter_code
_entity_poly.pdbx_strand_id
1 'polypeptide(L)'
;LAFTGHKGLRGPQGTGGFLVSQELAEQMEPLISGGTGSVSHTEEIPNFMPDRFESGTPNLPGIYGLHEALLYLKTHSLQAINEKELSLTGYFLEQLQALDDTGRHIRIIGKKDLTDRNAVVSIQTPEIDMSQVAWQLDNEYGVMTRVGLHCAPNAHKTLGTYPAGTIRFSFGPENTKNELDFAIQGLKKILDL
;
A
#
# COMPACT_ATOMS: atom_id res chain seq x y z
N LEU A 1 -7.08 16.93 -2.09
CA LEU A 1 -6.50 15.65 -1.73
C LEU A 1 -7.23 14.53 -2.47
N ALA A 2 -6.53 13.71 -3.25
CA ALA A 2 -7.10 12.50 -3.87
C ALA A 2 -6.64 11.26 -3.11
N PHE A 3 -7.50 10.25 -3.02
CA PHE A 3 -7.21 9.01 -2.31
C PHE A 3 -7.82 7.79 -3.00
N THR A 4 -7.25 6.62 -2.74
CA THR A 4 -7.81 5.33 -3.13
C THR A 4 -8.32 4.57 -1.91
N GLY A 5 -9.48 3.93 -2.01
CA GLY A 5 -10.12 3.26 -0.88
C GLY A 5 -9.51 1.91 -0.51
N HIS A 6 -8.91 1.19 -1.46
CA HIS A 6 -8.51 -0.21 -1.30
C HIS A 6 -7.05 -0.42 -0.82
N LYS A 7 -6.37 0.64 -0.33
CA LYS A 7 -5.01 0.56 0.26
C LYS A 7 -5.08 0.81 1.76
N GLY A 8 -4.38 1.81 2.27
CA GLY A 8 -4.35 2.12 3.69
C GLY A 8 -5.71 2.38 4.34
N LEU A 9 -6.72 2.75 3.55
CA LEU A 9 -8.10 2.89 4.04
C LEU A 9 -8.86 1.56 4.16
N ARG A 10 -8.29 0.43 3.69
CA ARG A 10 -8.82 -0.94 3.86
C ARG A 10 -10.19 -1.21 3.22
N GLY A 11 -10.66 -0.32 2.37
CA GLY A 11 -11.92 -0.47 1.65
C GLY A 11 -11.84 -1.40 0.44
N PRO A 12 -12.96 -1.67 -0.21
CA PRO A 12 -13.02 -2.48 -1.43
C PRO A 12 -12.30 -1.85 -2.61
N GLN A 13 -11.88 -2.68 -3.56
CA GLN A 13 -11.41 -2.23 -4.86
C GLN A 13 -12.50 -1.44 -5.61
N GLY A 14 -12.07 -0.53 -6.49
CA GLY A 14 -13.01 0.31 -7.24
C GLY A 14 -13.63 1.44 -6.42
N THR A 15 -13.08 1.73 -5.23
CA THR A 15 -13.46 2.88 -4.40
C THR A 15 -12.32 3.86 -4.24
N GLY A 16 -12.67 5.11 -4.07
CA GLY A 16 -11.76 6.22 -3.86
C GLY A 16 -12.50 7.54 -3.97
N GLY A 17 -11.78 8.63 -3.89
CA GLY A 17 -12.40 9.95 -3.99
C GLY A 17 -11.37 11.07 -3.92
N PHE A 18 -11.87 12.27 -3.88
CA PHE A 18 -11.06 13.44 -3.61
C PHE A 18 -11.80 14.40 -2.67
N LEU A 19 -11.02 15.13 -1.90
CA LEU A 19 -11.48 16.21 -1.03
C LEU A 19 -11.03 17.53 -1.64
N VAL A 20 -11.96 18.43 -1.83
CA VAL A 20 -11.75 19.75 -2.42
C VAL A 20 -12.53 20.77 -1.61
N SER A 21 -12.00 22.01 -1.48
CA SER A 21 -12.80 23.11 -0.92
C SER A 21 -13.91 23.51 -1.89
N GLN A 22 -15.00 24.04 -1.36
CA GLN A 22 -16.12 24.48 -2.19
C GLN A 22 -15.69 25.53 -3.21
N GLU A 23 -14.88 26.49 -2.79
CA GLU A 23 -14.34 27.56 -3.62
C GLU A 23 -13.57 27.02 -4.85
N LEU A 24 -12.75 25.96 -4.65
CA LEU A 24 -12.04 25.32 -5.74
C LEU A 24 -12.98 24.46 -6.59
N ALA A 25 -13.93 23.75 -6.00
CA ALA A 25 -14.90 22.94 -6.71
C ALA A 25 -15.73 23.77 -7.71
N GLU A 26 -16.10 25.01 -7.34
CA GLU A 26 -16.83 25.93 -8.19
C GLU A 26 -16.03 26.38 -9.44
N GLN A 27 -14.71 26.40 -9.35
CA GLN A 27 -13.80 26.76 -10.44
C GLN A 27 -13.37 25.57 -11.30
N MET A 28 -13.57 24.34 -10.81
CA MET A 28 -13.21 23.13 -11.53
C MET A 28 -14.31 22.72 -12.51
N GLU A 29 -13.92 22.27 -13.69
CA GLU A 29 -14.84 21.61 -14.62
C GLU A 29 -14.81 20.09 -14.44
N PRO A 30 -15.98 19.42 -14.44
CA PRO A 30 -16.02 17.95 -14.43
C PRO A 30 -15.36 17.39 -15.67
N LEU A 31 -14.46 16.43 -15.49
CA LEU A 31 -13.82 15.73 -16.58
C LEU A 31 -14.77 14.73 -17.27
N ILE A 32 -15.72 14.20 -16.51
CA ILE A 32 -16.72 13.24 -16.96
C ILE A 32 -18.09 13.84 -16.67
N SER A 33 -18.97 13.86 -17.66
CA SER A 33 -20.36 14.31 -17.55
C SER A 33 -21.33 13.16 -17.77
N GLY A 34 -22.51 13.25 -17.16
CA GLY A 34 -23.58 12.27 -17.30
C GLY A 34 -24.72 12.54 -16.33
N GLY A 35 -25.79 11.75 -16.42
CA GLY A 35 -26.92 11.88 -15.49
C GLY A 35 -26.50 11.56 -14.07
N THR A 36 -26.92 12.36 -13.11
CA THR A 36 -26.66 12.18 -11.67
C THR A 36 -27.88 11.63 -10.92
N GLY A 37 -29.07 11.67 -11.56
CA GLY A 37 -30.34 11.29 -10.94
C GLY A 37 -30.92 12.32 -9.99
N SER A 38 -30.20 13.38 -9.66
CA SER A 38 -30.65 14.44 -8.73
C SER A 38 -31.42 15.57 -9.44
N VAL A 39 -31.09 15.84 -10.71
CA VAL A 39 -31.74 16.88 -11.53
C VAL A 39 -32.13 16.26 -12.87
N SER A 40 -33.43 16.14 -13.13
CA SER A 40 -33.96 15.45 -14.33
C SER A 40 -34.64 16.37 -15.33
N HIS A 41 -34.76 17.66 -15.06
CA HIS A 41 -35.47 18.61 -15.89
C HIS A 41 -34.56 19.43 -16.83
N THR A 42 -33.25 19.19 -16.75
CA THR A 42 -32.24 19.83 -17.59
C THR A 42 -31.17 18.83 -18.00
N GLU A 43 -30.52 19.10 -19.14
CA GLU A 43 -29.33 18.34 -19.60
C GLU A 43 -28.01 18.93 -19.07
N GLU A 44 -28.08 20.01 -18.30
CA GLU A 44 -26.89 20.64 -17.70
C GLU A 44 -26.42 19.88 -16.49
N ILE A 45 -25.08 19.88 -16.29
CA ILE A 45 -24.46 19.30 -15.09
C ILE A 45 -24.85 20.14 -13.87
N PRO A 46 -25.30 19.50 -12.76
CA PRO A 46 -25.57 20.22 -11.52
C PRO A 46 -24.37 21.02 -11.01
N ASN A 47 -24.63 22.20 -10.45
CA ASN A 47 -23.58 23.05 -9.90
C ASN A 47 -23.26 22.78 -8.43
N PHE A 48 -23.96 21.85 -7.78
CA PHE A 48 -23.77 21.52 -6.37
C PHE A 48 -23.00 20.21 -6.18
N MET A 49 -22.31 20.12 -5.06
CA MET A 49 -21.56 18.95 -4.64
C MET A 49 -22.47 17.96 -3.88
N PRO A 50 -22.26 16.64 -3.99
CA PRO A 50 -21.18 15.98 -4.77
C PRO A 50 -21.51 15.75 -6.25
N ASP A 51 -22.75 15.93 -6.66
CA ASP A 51 -23.34 15.57 -7.96
C ASP A 51 -22.57 16.13 -9.16
N ARG A 52 -21.99 17.32 -9.02
CA ARG A 52 -21.18 17.96 -10.05
C ARG A 52 -20.06 17.05 -10.58
N PHE A 53 -19.49 16.19 -9.71
CA PHE A 53 -18.36 15.31 -10.05
C PHE A 53 -18.70 13.83 -9.97
N GLU A 54 -19.96 13.48 -9.70
CA GLU A 54 -20.42 12.10 -9.57
C GLU A 54 -21.47 11.78 -10.64
N SER A 55 -21.03 11.56 -11.89
CA SER A 55 -21.91 11.15 -12.97
C SER A 55 -22.20 9.66 -12.96
N GLY A 56 -23.44 9.28 -13.27
CA GLY A 56 -23.91 7.90 -13.32
C GLY A 56 -24.34 7.34 -11.96
N THR A 57 -24.64 6.05 -11.92
CA THR A 57 -25.03 5.37 -10.69
C THR A 57 -23.80 5.03 -9.86
N PRO A 58 -23.67 5.53 -8.62
CA PRO A 58 -22.52 5.23 -7.75
C PRO A 58 -22.39 3.74 -7.44
N ASN A 59 -21.14 3.29 -7.16
CA ASN A 59 -20.85 1.96 -6.63
C ASN A 59 -21.26 1.87 -5.15
N LEU A 60 -22.57 1.81 -4.87
CA LEU A 60 -23.10 1.77 -3.51
C LEU A 60 -22.50 0.63 -2.66
N PRO A 61 -22.41 -0.63 -3.14
CA PRO A 61 -21.78 -1.69 -2.35
C PRO A 61 -20.33 -1.37 -1.95
N GLY A 62 -19.55 -0.80 -2.87
CA GLY A 62 -18.17 -0.38 -2.59
C GLY A 62 -18.12 0.79 -1.61
N ILE A 63 -19.00 1.76 -1.73
CA ILE A 63 -19.09 2.92 -0.81
C ILE A 63 -19.44 2.46 0.61
N TYR A 64 -20.41 1.56 0.77
CA TYR A 64 -20.74 0.98 2.08
C TYR A 64 -19.57 0.18 2.66
N GLY A 65 -18.87 -0.60 1.83
CA GLY A 65 -17.65 -1.31 2.27
C GLY A 65 -16.53 -0.36 2.70
N LEU A 66 -16.33 0.76 2.00
CA LEU A 66 -15.38 1.80 2.40
C LEU A 66 -15.80 2.48 3.70
N HIS A 67 -17.10 2.74 3.87
CA HIS A 67 -17.64 3.31 5.11
C HIS A 67 -17.32 2.40 6.32
N GLU A 68 -17.59 1.10 6.23
CA GLU A 68 -17.27 0.15 7.29
C GLU A 68 -15.76 0.07 7.58
N ALA A 69 -14.92 0.12 6.55
CA ALA A 69 -13.47 0.18 6.71
C ALA A 69 -13.02 1.44 7.47
N LEU A 70 -13.61 2.60 7.16
CA LEU A 70 -13.33 3.86 7.86
C LEU A 70 -13.81 3.82 9.33
N LEU A 71 -14.96 3.19 9.60
CA LEU A 71 -15.43 2.96 10.98
C LEU A 71 -14.48 2.04 11.74
N TYR A 72 -13.99 0.97 11.11
CA TYR A 72 -12.96 0.11 11.68
C TYR A 72 -11.71 0.91 12.09
N LEU A 73 -11.15 1.70 11.18
CA LEU A 73 -9.97 2.52 11.44
C LEU A 73 -10.21 3.53 12.58
N LYS A 74 -11.39 4.15 12.62
CA LYS A 74 -11.78 5.07 13.69
C LYS A 74 -11.87 4.38 15.05
N THR A 75 -12.43 3.17 15.09
CA THR A 75 -12.64 2.40 16.32
C THR A 75 -11.33 1.85 16.89
N HIS A 76 -10.42 1.40 16.03
CA HIS A 76 -9.15 0.77 16.44
C HIS A 76 -8.00 1.77 16.64
N SER A 77 -8.23 3.08 16.46
CA SER A 77 -7.22 4.13 16.54
C SER A 77 -6.12 4.00 15.48
N LEU A 78 -6.05 4.98 14.58
CA LEU A 78 -4.98 5.07 13.58
C LEU A 78 -3.59 5.08 14.21
N GLN A 79 -3.46 5.71 15.39
CA GLN A 79 -2.21 5.75 16.13
C GLN A 79 -1.80 4.35 16.59
N ALA A 80 -2.70 3.59 17.20
CA ALA A 80 -2.40 2.24 17.69
C ALA A 80 -2.06 1.28 16.54
N ILE A 81 -2.75 1.40 15.39
CA ILE A 81 -2.45 0.66 14.17
C ILE A 81 -1.03 0.99 13.71
N ASN A 82 -0.70 2.27 13.57
CA ASN A 82 0.60 2.73 13.11
C ASN A 82 1.74 2.29 14.06
N GLU A 83 1.56 2.40 15.37
CA GLU A 83 2.53 1.97 16.38
C GLU A 83 2.80 0.45 16.27
N LYS A 84 1.76 -0.34 16.10
CA LYS A 84 1.88 -1.79 15.90
C LYS A 84 2.64 -2.12 14.62
N GLU A 85 2.26 -1.51 13.50
CA GLU A 85 2.89 -1.70 12.20
C GLU A 85 4.36 -1.27 12.20
N LEU A 86 4.69 -0.13 12.80
CA LEU A 86 6.08 0.34 12.93
C LEU A 86 6.90 -0.56 13.86
N SER A 87 6.31 -1.07 14.95
CA SER A 87 6.98 -2.04 15.83
C SER A 87 7.36 -3.32 15.09
N LEU A 88 6.47 -3.86 14.26
CA LEU A 88 6.75 -5.02 13.41
C LEU A 88 7.83 -4.69 12.37
N THR A 89 7.77 -3.51 11.78
CA THR A 89 8.73 -3.05 10.78
C THR A 89 10.14 -2.94 11.38
N GLY A 90 10.27 -2.33 12.57
CA GLY A 90 11.53 -2.22 13.29
C GLY A 90 12.11 -3.59 13.61
N TYR A 91 11.28 -4.46 14.16
CA TYR A 91 11.67 -5.84 14.45
C TYR A 91 12.20 -6.56 13.21
N PHE A 92 11.48 -6.48 12.08
CA PHE A 92 11.90 -7.13 10.84
C PHE A 92 13.21 -6.57 10.29
N LEU A 93 13.42 -5.25 10.37
CA LEU A 93 14.68 -4.61 9.98
C LEU A 93 15.85 -5.08 10.83
N GLU A 94 15.67 -5.19 12.15
CA GLU A 94 16.67 -5.72 13.08
C GLU A 94 17.04 -7.16 12.74
N GLN A 95 16.05 -8.01 12.46
CA GLN A 95 16.29 -9.40 12.08
C GLN A 95 17.03 -9.51 10.73
N LEU A 96 16.67 -8.70 9.72
CA LEU A 96 17.39 -8.66 8.45
C LEU A 96 18.84 -8.21 8.61
N GLN A 97 19.11 -7.21 9.45
CA GLN A 97 20.46 -6.75 9.74
C GLN A 97 21.28 -7.79 10.49
N ALA A 98 20.66 -8.51 11.42
CA ALA A 98 21.32 -9.60 12.13
C ALA A 98 21.61 -10.80 11.21
N LEU A 99 20.79 -11.02 10.18
CA LEU A 99 20.98 -12.08 9.21
C LEU A 99 22.11 -11.77 8.22
N ASP A 100 22.20 -10.54 7.75
CA ASP A 100 23.27 -10.06 6.85
C ASP A 100 23.55 -8.57 7.08
N ASP A 101 24.55 -8.28 7.92
CA ASP A 101 25.01 -6.91 8.22
C ASP A 101 25.86 -6.31 7.09
N THR A 102 26.42 -7.16 6.23
CA THR A 102 27.29 -6.75 5.11
C THR A 102 26.52 -6.22 3.93
N GLY A 103 25.25 -6.64 3.76
CA GLY A 103 24.42 -6.35 2.58
C GLY A 103 24.85 -7.12 1.32
N ARG A 104 25.62 -8.18 1.48
CA ARG A 104 26.08 -9.04 0.38
C ARG A 104 24.96 -9.89 -0.16
N HIS A 105 24.22 -10.55 0.73
CA HIS A 105 23.11 -11.45 0.36
C HIS A 105 21.76 -10.71 0.41
N ILE A 106 21.60 -9.75 1.36
CA ILE A 106 20.36 -8.97 1.54
C ILE A 106 20.69 -7.48 1.60
N ARG A 107 20.30 -6.74 0.58
CA ARG A 107 20.42 -5.29 0.57
C ARG A 107 19.08 -4.62 0.89
N ILE A 108 18.96 -4.02 2.07
CA ILE A 108 17.79 -3.23 2.46
C ILE A 108 17.77 -1.94 1.64
N ILE A 109 16.65 -1.65 0.99
CA ILE A 109 16.46 -0.46 0.15
C ILE A 109 15.65 0.58 0.90
N GLY A 110 16.16 1.81 0.90
CA GLY A 110 15.58 2.94 1.65
C GLY A 110 16.13 3.09 3.05
N LYS A 111 15.38 3.76 3.92
CA LYS A 111 15.78 4.02 5.31
C LYS A 111 15.88 2.71 6.11
N LYS A 112 16.88 2.63 6.97
CA LYS A 112 17.07 1.50 7.90
C LYS A 112 16.53 1.76 9.31
N ASP A 113 16.03 2.97 9.55
CA ASP A 113 15.38 3.41 10.78
C ASP A 113 13.87 3.57 10.57
N LEU A 114 13.15 3.96 11.63
CA LEU A 114 11.69 4.14 11.61
C LEU A 114 11.24 5.58 11.36
N THR A 115 12.15 6.53 11.14
CA THR A 115 11.82 7.94 10.94
C THR A 115 11.11 8.16 9.61
N ASP A 116 9.93 8.75 9.62
CA ASP A 116 9.09 9.01 8.44
C ASP A 116 8.90 7.75 7.56
N ARG A 117 8.64 6.61 8.18
CA ARG A 117 8.51 5.32 7.53
C ARG A 117 7.09 4.78 7.66
N ASN A 118 6.66 4.00 6.69
CA ASN A 118 5.48 3.15 6.77
C ASN A 118 5.88 1.67 6.93
N ALA A 119 4.90 0.80 7.12
CA ALA A 119 5.10 -0.62 7.38
C ALA A 119 5.46 -1.44 6.12
N VAL A 120 6.45 -0.96 5.39
CA VAL A 120 6.95 -1.60 4.17
C VAL A 120 8.47 -1.74 4.23
N VAL A 121 8.98 -2.93 3.98
CA VAL A 121 10.41 -3.21 3.85
C VAL A 121 10.69 -3.77 2.46
N SER A 122 11.59 -3.13 1.72
CA SER A 122 12.03 -3.55 0.40
C SER A 122 13.48 -4.03 0.45
N ILE A 123 13.75 -5.18 -0.12
CA ILE A 123 15.09 -5.75 -0.19
C ILE A 123 15.48 -6.14 -1.62
N GLN A 124 16.76 -6.24 -1.86
CA GLN A 124 17.33 -6.96 -3.01
C GLN A 124 18.16 -8.13 -2.51
N THR A 125 18.24 -9.19 -3.31
CA THR A 125 19.06 -10.36 -3.10
C THR A 125 20.09 -10.46 -4.23
N PRO A 126 21.27 -9.78 -4.09
CA PRO A 126 22.19 -9.57 -5.21
C PRO A 126 22.74 -10.86 -5.84
N GLU A 127 22.84 -11.95 -5.07
CA GLU A 127 23.42 -13.22 -5.51
C GLU A 127 22.38 -14.21 -6.07
N ILE A 128 21.09 -14.01 -5.77
CA ILE A 128 19.99 -14.88 -6.23
C ILE A 128 18.89 -14.02 -6.86
N ASP A 129 18.31 -14.48 -7.95
CA ASP A 129 17.21 -13.80 -8.62
C ASP A 129 16.03 -13.57 -7.66
N MET A 130 15.59 -12.34 -7.55
CA MET A 130 14.53 -11.92 -6.62
C MET A 130 13.19 -12.60 -6.89
N SER A 131 12.90 -12.94 -8.15
CA SER A 131 11.66 -13.65 -8.49
C SER A 131 11.72 -15.10 -8.02
N GLN A 132 12.90 -15.71 -8.06
CA GLN A 132 13.12 -17.05 -7.52
C GLN A 132 12.96 -17.06 -6.00
N VAL A 133 13.56 -16.08 -5.30
CA VAL A 133 13.42 -15.94 -3.84
C VAL A 133 11.97 -15.73 -3.45
N ALA A 134 11.26 -14.83 -4.12
CA ALA A 134 9.85 -14.55 -3.86
C ALA A 134 8.96 -15.79 -4.12
N TRP A 135 9.25 -16.52 -5.18
CA TRP A 135 8.55 -17.78 -5.51
C TRP A 135 8.76 -18.85 -4.44
N GLN A 136 10.00 -19.04 -3.96
CA GLN A 136 10.29 -20.00 -2.89
C GLN A 136 9.64 -19.59 -1.57
N LEU A 137 9.67 -18.29 -1.21
CA LEU A 137 8.98 -17.76 -0.02
C LEU A 137 7.48 -18.09 -0.05
N ASP A 138 6.83 -17.96 -1.20
CA ASP A 138 5.41 -18.26 -1.35
C ASP A 138 5.14 -19.78 -1.31
N ASN A 139 5.81 -20.56 -2.16
CA ASN A 139 5.52 -21.98 -2.32
C ASN A 139 5.99 -22.88 -1.18
N GLU A 140 7.14 -22.57 -0.56
CA GLU A 140 7.76 -23.43 0.45
C GLU A 140 7.43 -22.94 1.88
N TYR A 141 7.19 -21.64 2.03
CA TYR A 141 6.97 -21.02 3.34
C TYR A 141 5.61 -20.34 3.46
N GLY A 142 4.80 -20.23 2.41
CA GLY A 142 3.52 -19.50 2.43
C GLY A 142 3.64 -18.01 2.71
N VAL A 143 4.84 -17.43 2.49
CA VAL A 143 5.13 -16.01 2.72
C VAL A 143 4.92 -15.22 1.45
N MET A 144 3.76 -14.59 1.33
CA MET A 144 3.37 -13.80 0.17
C MET A 144 4.08 -12.44 0.16
N THR A 145 4.96 -12.25 -0.81
CA THR A 145 5.65 -10.99 -1.06
C THR A 145 5.29 -10.44 -2.43
N ARG A 146 5.76 -9.24 -2.74
CA ARG A 146 5.64 -8.70 -4.09
C ARG A 146 7.01 -8.35 -4.64
N VAL A 147 7.34 -8.86 -5.83
CA VAL A 147 8.60 -8.60 -6.52
C VAL A 147 8.41 -7.66 -7.71
N GLY A 148 9.43 -6.86 -8.02
CA GLY A 148 9.49 -5.99 -9.19
C GLY A 148 9.38 -4.50 -8.88
N LEU A 149 8.81 -3.72 -9.81
CA LEU A 149 8.80 -2.25 -9.77
C LEU A 149 7.62 -1.63 -8.99
N HIS A 150 6.66 -2.45 -8.52
CA HIS A 150 5.53 -2.04 -7.67
C HIS A 150 4.71 -0.84 -8.19
N CYS A 151 4.58 -0.69 -9.52
CA CYS A 151 3.94 0.46 -10.17
C CYS A 151 4.64 1.81 -9.88
N ALA A 152 5.94 1.80 -9.53
CA ALA A 152 6.72 2.97 -9.13
C ALA A 152 8.09 3.05 -9.84
N PRO A 153 8.16 3.01 -11.19
CA PRO A 153 9.44 2.96 -11.91
C PRO A 153 10.35 4.15 -11.60
N ASN A 154 9.79 5.33 -11.37
CA ASN A 154 10.58 6.51 -11.05
C ASN A 154 11.23 6.45 -9.65
N ALA A 155 10.52 5.87 -8.66
CA ALA A 155 11.12 5.63 -7.35
C ALA A 155 12.29 4.64 -7.45
N HIS A 156 12.14 3.57 -8.24
CA HIS A 156 13.23 2.61 -8.48
C HIS A 156 14.43 3.24 -9.22
N LYS A 157 14.19 4.18 -10.16
CA LYS A 157 15.28 4.93 -10.80
C LYS A 157 16.03 5.80 -9.78
N THR A 158 15.31 6.51 -8.92
CA THR A 158 15.89 7.35 -7.86
C THR A 158 16.69 6.52 -6.85
N LEU A 159 16.21 5.32 -6.50
CA LEU A 159 16.84 4.43 -5.53
C LEU A 159 17.95 3.52 -6.14
N GLY A 160 18.17 3.61 -7.46
CA GLY A 160 19.16 2.78 -8.16
C GLY A 160 18.80 1.29 -8.23
N THR A 161 17.51 0.96 -8.15
CA THR A 161 16.99 -0.42 -8.19
C THR A 161 16.27 -0.74 -9.51
N TYR A 162 16.22 0.20 -10.44
CA TYR A 162 15.70 -0.01 -11.80
C TYR A 162 16.74 -0.72 -12.67
N PRO A 163 16.39 -1.64 -13.58
CA PRO A 163 15.03 -2.16 -13.85
C PRO A 163 14.61 -3.37 -12.97
N ALA A 164 15.51 -3.93 -12.18
CA ALA A 164 15.29 -5.16 -11.42
C ALA A 164 14.16 -5.05 -10.37
N GLY A 165 14.01 -3.88 -9.74
CA GLY A 165 13.03 -3.68 -8.67
C GLY A 165 13.52 -4.22 -7.32
N THR A 166 12.58 -4.67 -6.50
CA THR A 166 12.84 -5.20 -5.14
C THR A 166 11.84 -6.30 -4.78
N ILE A 167 12.15 -7.11 -3.78
CA ILE A 167 11.17 -7.91 -3.04
C ILE A 167 10.62 -7.01 -1.92
N ARG A 168 9.30 -6.87 -1.84
CA ARG A 168 8.62 -6.02 -0.87
C ARG A 168 7.83 -6.84 0.14
N PHE A 169 8.14 -6.65 1.40
CA PHE A 169 7.36 -7.09 2.55
C PHE A 169 6.47 -5.93 3.00
N SER A 170 5.22 -6.22 3.34
CA SER A 170 4.25 -5.23 3.83
C SER A 170 3.55 -5.81 5.04
N PHE A 171 3.53 -5.07 6.14
CA PHE A 171 2.97 -5.52 7.41
C PHE A 171 1.67 -4.78 7.70
N GLY A 172 0.70 -5.50 8.24
CA GLY A 172 -0.55 -4.96 8.76
C GLY A 172 -0.66 -5.19 10.28
N PRO A 173 -1.65 -4.58 10.93
CA PRO A 173 -1.83 -4.73 12.38
C PRO A 173 -2.20 -6.15 12.81
N GLU A 174 -2.63 -7.00 11.90
CA GLU A 174 -2.94 -8.41 12.15
C GLU A 174 -1.69 -9.29 12.18
N ASN A 175 -0.58 -8.86 11.59
CA ASN A 175 0.65 -9.63 11.60
C ASN A 175 1.25 -9.77 13.00
N THR A 176 2.01 -10.83 13.20
CA THR A 176 2.66 -11.20 14.44
C THR A 176 4.17 -11.32 14.27
N LYS A 177 4.93 -11.20 15.35
CA LYS A 177 6.39 -11.42 15.31
C LYS A 177 6.74 -12.84 14.86
N ASN A 178 5.94 -13.84 15.23
CA ASN A 178 6.18 -15.23 14.83
C ASN A 178 6.11 -15.42 13.31
N GLU A 179 5.18 -14.72 12.63
CA GLU A 179 5.11 -14.72 11.16
C GLU A 179 6.34 -14.06 10.54
N LEU A 180 6.83 -12.99 11.14
CA LEU A 180 8.05 -12.33 10.70
C LEU A 180 9.29 -13.23 10.90
N ASP A 181 9.39 -13.91 12.04
CA ASP A 181 10.46 -14.88 12.32
C ASP A 181 10.44 -16.02 11.29
N PHE A 182 9.25 -16.48 10.94
CA PHE A 182 9.08 -17.51 9.93
C PHE A 182 9.55 -17.02 8.55
N ALA A 183 9.25 -15.79 8.17
CA ALA A 183 9.74 -15.19 6.94
C ALA A 183 11.27 -15.02 6.93
N ILE A 184 11.86 -14.62 8.04
CA ILE A 184 13.33 -14.53 8.21
C ILE A 184 13.98 -15.93 8.09
N GLN A 185 13.39 -16.95 8.70
CA GLN A 185 13.89 -18.33 8.59
C GLN A 185 13.81 -18.83 7.14
N GLY A 186 12.75 -18.48 6.40
CA GLY A 186 12.62 -18.76 4.98
C GLY A 186 13.74 -18.09 4.18
N LEU A 187 13.95 -16.78 4.37
CA LEU A 187 15.06 -16.06 3.72
C LEU A 187 16.42 -16.68 4.04
N LYS A 188 16.67 -17.00 5.32
CA LYS A 188 17.91 -17.63 5.75
C LYS A 188 18.20 -18.92 5.00
N LYS A 189 17.21 -19.80 4.86
CA LYS A 189 17.38 -21.08 4.15
C LYS A 189 17.51 -20.92 2.64
N ILE A 190 16.73 -20.00 2.05
CA ILE A 190 16.78 -19.76 0.59
C ILE A 190 18.12 -19.16 0.17
N LEU A 191 18.71 -18.30 1.01
CA LEU A 191 19.95 -17.61 0.74
C LEU A 191 21.20 -18.34 1.29
N ASP A 192 21.01 -19.49 1.92
CA ASP A 192 22.08 -20.32 2.53
C ASP A 192 22.93 -19.55 3.57
N LEU A 193 22.26 -18.88 4.52
CA LEU A 193 22.83 -18.02 5.58
C LEU A 193 22.78 -18.67 6.97
#